data_057a608ca58c34e5a5cc9e2b1a26d7d9
#
_entry.id   057a608ca58c34e5a5cc9e2b1a26d7d9
#
_cell.length_a   1.000
_cell.length_b   1.000
_cell.length_c   1.000
_cell.angle_alpha   90.00
_cell.angle_beta   90.00
_cell.angle_gamma   90.00
#
_symmetry.space_group_name_H-M   'P 1'
#
loop_
_entity.id
_entity.type
_entity.pdbx_description
1 polymer ?
#
loop_
_entity_poly.entity_id
_entity_poly.type
_entity_poly.pdbx_seq_one_letter_code
_entity_poly.pdbx_strand_id
1 'polypeptide(L)'
;MKQLRLIIIREYLTKVRNKSFLLMTFLSPLAVVALSLLIGYLTQLNNSTQRHIEVLDESGYFQKIFQKSPNLSVSYHKEGDLEQLKQTARTENSYGLLYIDKQAAHFQFFSEETPSVTFVESLQGKLEKGLFRHNLEAVSITPSQIDEAQQRVSIALANFSGDESSQTLGWLKLAFGGTAGYLLMMFIIVYGNMVMRSVIEEKVNRIVEVIVSSVRPSILLLGKIIGTSLVGLTQFVIWVVIAGFLLSFLSSPTATQVAPTADPHLLVNIINEVNSLPLAKLLISFFLFFIGGYLTYSAFYATIGAAVDSETDTQQFLFPVLLPLILAIYIGFFTVIEDPHGVISVIFSYIPLTSPVVMLMRIPFGVSWGEIILSLALLYGFFFLAIWVSARIYRIGILSYGKKPSYKELIKWLRMPN
;
A
#
# COMPACT_ATOMS: atom_id res chain seq x y z
N MET A 1 31.88 16.85 19.71
CA MET A 1 31.73 16.16 18.40
C MET A 1 32.24 14.72 18.39
N LYS A 2 33.38 14.38 19.01
CA LYS A 2 33.89 12.98 19.05
C LYS A 2 32.92 11.98 19.70
N GLN A 3 32.33 12.34 20.84
CA GLN A 3 31.37 11.48 21.57
C GLN A 3 30.13 11.15 20.73
N LEU A 4 29.52 12.13 20.06
CA LEU A 4 28.36 11.94 19.18
C LEU A 4 28.67 10.96 18.05
N ARG A 5 29.81 11.12 17.37
CA ARG A 5 30.27 10.23 16.30
C ARG A 5 30.45 8.78 16.78
N LEU A 6 31.03 8.60 17.97
CA LEU A 6 31.23 7.24 18.54
C LEU A 6 29.89 6.55 18.81
N ILE A 7 28.91 7.28 19.36
CA ILE A 7 27.58 6.73 19.64
C ILE A 7 26.88 6.37 18.33
N ILE A 8 26.91 7.25 17.32
CA ILE A 8 26.32 6.99 16.00
C ILE A 8 26.91 5.70 15.37
N ILE A 9 28.24 5.59 15.36
CA ILE A 9 28.92 4.41 14.77
C ILE A 9 28.55 3.15 15.54
N ARG A 10 28.57 3.18 16.87
CA ARG A 10 28.17 2.04 17.71
C ARG A 10 26.74 1.60 17.40
N GLU A 11 25.78 2.53 17.44
CA GLU A 11 24.37 2.23 17.19
C GLU A 11 24.15 1.66 15.78
N TYR A 12 24.78 2.27 14.78
CA TYR A 12 24.69 1.81 13.39
C TYR A 12 25.26 0.40 13.23
N LEU A 13 26.52 0.17 13.65
CA LEU A 13 27.19 -1.11 13.44
C LEU A 13 26.51 -2.25 14.20
N THR A 14 26.05 -2.00 15.41
CA THR A 14 25.35 -3.01 16.22
C THR A 14 24.08 -3.50 15.54
N LYS A 15 23.33 -2.59 14.89
CA LYS A 15 22.06 -2.91 14.23
C LYS A 15 22.27 -3.49 12.83
N VAL A 16 23.15 -2.92 12.00
CA VAL A 16 23.38 -3.39 10.61
C VAL A 16 24.05 -4.78 10.59
N ARG A 17 24.91 -5.09 11.57
CA ARG A 17 25.55 -6.41 11.69
C ARG A 17 24.65 -7.48 12.32
N ASN A 18 23.46 -7.12 12.77
CA ASN A 18 22.51 -8.08 13.33
C ASN A 18 21.99 -9.00 12.21
N LYS A 19 22.04 -10.31 12.46
CA LYS A 19 21.58 -11.34 11.50
C LYS A 19 20.10 -11.12 11.11
N SER A 20 19.26 -10.73 12.07
CA SER A 20 17.85 -10.46 11.82
C SER A 20 17.66 -9.27 10.88
N PHE A 21 18.47 -8.21 11.01
CA PHE A 21 18.41 -7.06 10.10
C PHE A 21 18.79 -7.47 8.67
N LEU A 22 19.92 -8.18 8.52
CA LEU A 22 20.37 -8.64 7.21
C LEU A 22 19.33 -9.55 6.55
N LEU A 23 18.82 -10.53 7.32
CA LEU A 23 17.82 -11.46 6.80
C LEU A 23 16.56 -10.71 6.36
N MET A 24 16.02 -9.83 7.20
CA MET A 24 14.79 -9.07 6.88
C MET A 24 15.01 -8.09 5.71
N THR A 25 16.18 -7.47 5.60
CA THR A 25 16.48 -6.54 4.51
C THR A 25 16.44 -7.21 3.13
N PHE A 26 16.93 -8.44 3.01
CA PHE A 26 16.92 -9.18 1.75
C PHE A 26 15.67 -10.05 1.57
N LEU A 27 15.16 -10.64 2.65
CA LEU A 27 14.00 -11.52 2.59
C LEU A 27 12.70 -10.77 2.28
N SER A 28 12.52 -9.55 2.79
CA SER A 28 11.26 -8.82 2.60
C SER A 28 10.96 -8.48 1.13
N PRO A 29 11.89 -7.96 0.29
CA PRO A 29 11.62 -7.77 -1.14
C PRO A 29 11.36 -9.09 -1.86
N LEU A 30 12.12 -10.14 -1.53
CA LEU A 30 11.92 -11.47 -2.11
C LEU A 30 10.56 -12.05 -1.74
N ALA A 31 10.13 -11.87 -0.48
CA ALA A 31 8.82 -12.33 -0.03
C ALA A 31 7.68 -11.60 -0.77
N VAL A 32 7.80 -10.29 -1.02
CA VAL A 32 6.82 -9.52 -1.80
C VAL A 32 6.73 -10.06 -3.23
N VAL A 33 7.87 -10.29 -3.88
CA VAL A 33 7.90 -10.86 -5.24
C VAL A 33 7.31 -12.28 -5.25
N ALA A 34 7.72 -13.14 -4.31
CA ALA A 34 7.19 -14.50 -4.21
C ALA A 34 5.68 -14.51 -3.95
N LEU A 35 5.18 -13.63 -3.09
CA LEU A 35 3.75 -13.50 -2.81
C LEU A 35 2.97 -13.01 -4.04
N SER A 36 3.51 -12.05 -4.78
CA SER A 36 2.91 -11.55 -6.02
C SER A 36 2.82 -12.63 -7.09
N LEU A 37 3.89 -13.43 -7.24
CA LEU A 37 3.90 -14.60 -8.16
C LEU A 37 2.91 -15.67 -7.70
N LEU A 38 2.83 -15.95 -6.42
CA LEU A 38 1.87 -16.90 -5.85
C LEU A 38 0.44 -16.45 -6.10
N ILE A 39 0.11 -15.18 -5.85
CA ILE A 39 -1.22 -14.61 -6.13
C ILE A 39 -1.54 -14.73 -7.62
N GLY A 40 -0.60 -14.36 -8.50
CA GLY A 40 -0.77 -14.52 -9.95
C GLY A 40 -1.05 -15.97 -10.36
N TYR A 41 -0.28 -16.90 -9.81
CA TYR A 41 -0.46 -18.35 -10.03
C TYR A 41 -1.82 -18.86 -9.54
N LEU A 42 -2.21 -18.48 -8.31
CA LEU A 42 -3.52 -18.86 -7.75
C LEU A 42 -4.69 -18.26 -8.55
N THR A 43 -4.53 -17.02 -9.01
CA THR A 43 -5.53 -16.39 -9.90
C THR A 43 -5.66 -17.14 -11.22
N GLN A 44 -4.53 -17.56 -11.80
CA GLN A 44 -4.53 -18.35 -13.03
C GLN A 44 -5.19 -19.72 -12.81
N LEU A 45 -4.89 -20.42 -11.71
CA LEU A 45 -5.54 -21.68 -11.35
C LEU A 45 -7.06 -21.49 -11.20
N ASN A 46 -7.48 -20.46 -10.49
CA ASN A 46 -8.89 -20.16 -10.29
C ASN A 46 -9.60 -19.84 -11.63
N ASN A 47 -8.94 -19.14 -12.54
CA ASN A 47 -9.47 -18.82 -13.86
C ASN A 47 -9.44 -20.01 -14.82
N SER A 48 -8.56 -21.00 -14.61
CA SER A 48 -8.49 -22.22 -15.45
C SER A 48 -9.53 -23.28 -15.05
N THR A 49 -10.14 -23.16 -13.87
CA THR A 49 -11.21 -24.06 -13.45
C THR A 49 -12.48 -23.75 -14.24
N GLN A 50 -12.80 -24.57 -15.24
CA GLN A 50 -14.04 -24.48 -15.97
C GLN A 50 -15.19 -24.84 -15.03
N ARG A 51 -16.08 -23.87 -14.80
CA ARG A 51 -17.32 -24.13 -14.04
C ARG A 51 -18.35 -24.68 -14.98
N HIS A 52 -18.90 -25.84 -14.64
CA HIS A 52 -20.00 -26.44 -15.37
C HIS A 52 -21.33 -25.98 -14.80
N ILE A 53 -22.20 -25.40 -15.63
CA ILE A 53 -23.56 -25.02 -15.25
C ILE A 53 -24.57 -25.62 -16.21
N GLU A 54 -25.70 -26.01 -15.65
CA GLU A 54 -26.89 -26.33 -16.43
C GLU A 54 -27.68 -25.05 -16.68
N VAL A 55 -28.22 -24.89 -17.88
CA VAL A 55 -29.07 -23.75 -18.25
C VAL A 55 -30.38 -24.27 -18.84
N LEU A 56 -31.48 -24.01 -18.16
CA LEU A 56 -32.82 -24.20 -18.67
C LEU A 56 -33.34 -22.84 -19.14
N ASP A 57 -33.35 -22.64 -20.46
CA ASP A 57 -33.82 -21.40 -21.09
C ASP A 57 -35.07 -21.67 -21.92
N GLU A 58 -36.24 -21.51 -21.29
CA GLU A 58 -37.52 -21.68 -21.97
C GLU A 58 -37.81 -20.59 -23.01
N SER A 59 -37.10 -19.45 -22.91
CA SER A 59 -37.19 -18.34 -23.88
C SER A 59 -36.45 -18.66 -25.21
N GLY A 60 -35.36 -19.41 -25.11
CA GLY A 60 -34.50 -19.77 -26.24
C GLY A 60 -33.58 -18.65 -26.75
N TYR A 61 -33.53 -17.49 -26.07
CA TYR A 61 -32.79 -16.32 -26.56
C TYR A 61 -31.33 -16.31 -26.18
N PHE A 62 -30.92 -17.00 -25.11
CA PHE A 62 -29.61 -16.87 -24.52
C PHE A 62 -28.58 -17.90 -24.99
N GLN A 63 -28.96 -18.87 -25.82
CA GLN A 63 -28.09 -19.97 -26.29
C GLN A 63 -26.75 -19.47 -26.85
N LYS A 64 -26.78 -18.44 -27.71
CA LYS A 64 -25.58 -17.89 -28.37
C LYS A 64 -24.63 -17.16 -27.41
N ILE A 65 -25.12 -16.69 -26.28
CA ILE A 65 -24.35 -15.91 -25.30
C ILE A 65 -23.44 -16.84 -24.50
N PHE A 66 -23.93 -18.03 -24.19
CA PHE A 66 -23.18 -19.01 -23.39
C PHE A 66 -22.16 -19.81 -24.23
N GLN A 67 -22.31 -19.90 -25.55
CA GLN A 67 -21.37 -20.63 -26.43
C GLN A 67 -19.96 -20.03 -26.51
N LYS A 68 -19.77 -18.75 -26.15
CA LYS A 68 -18.49 -18.03 -26.28
C LYS A 68 -17.78 -17.75 -24.92
N SER A 69 -18.03 -18.56 -23.90
CA SER A 69 -17.44 -18.30 -22.57
C SER A 69 -16.27 -19.23 -22.29
N PRO A 70 -15.01 -18.76 -22.27
CA PRO A 70 -13.85 -19.65 -22.12
C PRO A 70 -13.79 -20.36 -20.76
N ASN A 71 -14.38 -19.78 -19.71
CA ASN A 71 -14.31 -20.27 -18.33
C ASN A 71 -15.61 -20.92 -17.84
N LEU A 72 -16.59 -21.11 -18.74
CA LEU A 72 -17.90 -21.65 -18.40
C LEU A 72 -18.24 -22.77 -19.38
N SER A 73 -18.38 -23.98 -18.88
CA SER A 73 -18.97 -25.10 -19.62
C SER A 73 -20.47 -25.11 -19.36
N VAL A 74 -21.28 -25.14 -20.41
CA VAL A 74 -22.74 -24.99 -20.28
C VAL A 74 -23.44 -26.16 -20.98
N SER A 75 -24.23 -26.88 -20.22
CA SER A 75 -25.26 -27.80 -20.79
C SER A 75 -26.55 -27.00 -20.95
N TYR A 76 -26.99 -26.85 -22.21
CA TYR A 76 -28.12 -25.99 -22.54
C TYR A 76 -29.35 -26.78 -22.85
N HIS A 77 -30.47 -26.52 -22.17
CA HIS A 77 -31.78 -27.16 -22.34
C HIS A 77 -32.82 -26.09 -22.70
N LYS A 78 -33.59 -26.35 -23.76
CA LYS A 78 -34.73 -25.48 -24.18
C LYS A 78 -36.02 -25.85 -23.47
N GLU A 79 -36.18 -27.14 -23.19
CA GLU A 79 -37.36 -27.71 -22.56
C GLU A 79 -36.89 -28.75 -21.55
N GLY A 80 -37.58 -28.85 -20.41
CA GLY A 80 -37.26 -29.82 -19.38
C GLY A 80 -38.00 -29.55 -18.07
N ASP A 81 -38.12 -30.60 -17.26
CA ASP A 81 -38.65 -30.42 -15.91
C ASP A 81 -37.59 -29.81 -15.00
N LEU A 82 -37.89 -28.67 -14.40
CA LEU A 82 -36.99 -27.93 -13.50
C LEU A 82 -36.50 -28.80 -12.34
N GLU A 83 -37.38 -29.64 -11.78
CA GLU A 83 -37.02 -30.51 -10.66
C GLU A 83 -36.09 -31.66 -11.07
N GLN A 84 -36.28 -32.21 -12.26
CA GLN A 84 -35.38 -33.23 -12.82
C GLN A 84 -34.01 -32.62 -13.09
N LEU A 85 -33.93 -31.43 -13.69
CA LEU A 85 -32.65 -30.76 -13.97
C LEU A 85 -31.92 -30.33 -12.70
N LYS A 86 -32.61 -29.95 -11.64
CA LYS A 86 -31.99 -29.73 -10.31
C LYS A 86 -31.34 -31.01 -9.77
N GLN A 87 -32.01 -32.16 -9.93
CA GLN A 87 -31.46 -33.45 -9.51
C GLN A 87 -30.27 -33.87 -10.39
N THR A 88 -30.35 -33.66 -11.70
CA THR A 88 -29.23 -33.89 -12.61
C THR A 88 -28.04 -33.03 -12.28
N ALA A 89 -28.24 -31.74 -12.06
CA ALA A 89 -27.18 -30.80 -11.66
C ALA A 89 -26.48 -31.21 -10.34
N ARG A 90 -27.24 -31.79 -9.39
CA ARG A 90 -26.69 -32.36 -8.16
C ARG A 90 -25.87 -33.63 -8.41
N THR A 91 -26.38 -34.55 -9.21
CA THR A 91 -25.71 -35.84 -9.47
C THR A 91 -24.44 -35.68 -10.31
N GLU A 92 -24.45 -34.72 -11.24
CA GLU A 92 -23.29 -34.40 -12.08
C GLU A 92 -22.30 -33.44 -11.43
N ASN A 93 -22.58 -33.04 -10.17
CA ASN A 93 -21.74 -32.10 -9.39
C ASN A 93 -21.52 -30.77 -10.14
N SER A 94 -22.56 -30.30 -10.85
CA SER A 94 -22.55 -29.03 -11.56
C SER A 94 -22.50 -27.87 -10.59
N TYR A 95 -21.85 -26.77 -10.97
CA TYR A 95 -21.76 -25.56 -10.13
C TYR A 95 -23.12 -24.93 -9.81
N GLY A 96 -24.12 -25.18 -10.69
CA GLY A 96 -25.52 -24.78 -10.48
C GLY A 96 -26.34 -24.87 -11.73
N LEU A 97 -27.64 -24.58 -11.57
CA LEU A 97 -28.64 -24.53 -12.63
C LEU A 97 -29.18 -23.09 -12.75
N LEU A 98 -29.07 -22.52 -13.95
CA LEU A 98 -29.72 -21.26 -14.30
C LEU A 98 -31.06 -21.56 -14.97
N TYR A 99 -32.13 -21.04 -14.41
CA TYR A 99 -33.47 -21.08 -14.99
C TYR A 99 -33.86 -19.72 -15.55
N ILE A 100 -34.37 -19.71 -16.78
CA ILE A 100 -34.87 -18.53 -17.48
C ILE A 100 -36.28 -18.84 -17.96
N ASP A 101 -37.26 -18.02 -17.56
CA ASP A 101 -38.65 -18.22 -17.94
C ASP A 101 -38.95 -17.88 -19.43
N LYS A 102 -40.12 -18.31 -19.94
CA LYS A 102 -40.54 -18.09 -21.34
C LYS A 102 -40.54 -16.63 -21.79
N GLN A 103 -40.76 -15.71 -20.86
CA GLN A 103 -40.81 -14.26 -21.13
C GLN A 103 -39.48 -13.57 -20.92
N ALA A 104 -38.45 -14.31 -20.51
CA ALA A 104 -37.14 -13.76 -20.10
C ALA A 104 -37.25 -12.63 -19.04
N ALA A 105 -38.27 -12.71 -18.19
CA ALA A 105 -38.55 -11.73 -17.15
C ALA A 105 -38.01 -12.15 -15.77
N HIS A 106 -37.87 -13.46 -15.55
CA HIS A 106 -37.36 -14.00 -14.30
C HIS A 106 -36.16 -14.90 -14.55
N PHE A 107 -35.09 -14.63 -13.79
CA PHE A 107 -33.82 -15.35 -13.80
C PHE A 107 -33.60 -15.92 -12.40
N GLN A 108 -33.41 -17.23 -12.27
CA GLN A 108 -33.11 -17.87 -10.99
C GLN A 108 -31.89 -18.77 -11.14
N PHE A 109 -30.96 -18.68 -10.21
CA PHE A 109 -29.80 -19.54 -10.13
C PHE A 109 -29.89 -20.44 -8.91
N PHE A 110 -29.90 -21.74 -9.12
CA PHE A 110 -29.94 -22.76 -8.08
C PHE A 110 -28.55 -23.38 -7.94
N SER A 111 -28.04 -23.45 -6.74
CA SER A 111 -26.74 -24.06 -6.42
C SER A 111 -26.81 -24.70 -5.03
N GLU A 112 -25.94 -25.63 -4.77
CA GLU A 112 -25.84 -26.26 -3.45
C GLU A 112 -25.23 -25.34 -2.42
N GLU A 113 -24.19 -24.59 -2.81
CA GLU A 113 -23.55 -23.55 -2.03
C GLU A 113 -23.83 -22.16 -2.62
N THR A 114 -23.75 -21.11 -1.79
CA THR A 114 -23.92 -19.74 -2.28
C THR A 114 -22.82 -19.40 -3.29
N PRO A 115 -23.16 -19.05 -4.53
CA PRO A 115 -22.17 -18.73 -5.55
C PRO A 115 -21.38 -17.46 -5.21
N SER A 116 -20.13 -17.36 -5.69
CA SER A 116 -19.32 -16.17 -5.47
C SER A 116 -19.94 -14.92 -6.10
N VAL A 117 -19.83 -13.78 -5.44
CA VAL A 117 -20.37 -12.50 -5.90
C VAL A 117 -19.89 -12.17 -7.31
N THR A 118 -18.59 -12.36 -7.58
CA THR A 118 -17.98 -12.14 -8.91
C THR A 118 -18.57 -13.02 -10.01
N PHE A 119 -18.96 -14.26 -9.69
CA PHE A 119 -19.63 -15.14 -10.63
C PHE A 119 -21.04 -14.64 -10.95
N VAL A 120 -21.81 -14.27 -9.92
CA VAL A 120 -23.17 -13.73 -10.08
C VAL A 120 -23.14 -12.45 -10.91
N GLU A 121 -22.26 -11.51 -10.62
CA GLU A 121 -22.07 -10.27 -11.39
C GLU A 121 -21.70 -10.55 -12.86
N SER A 122 -20.78 -11.50 -13.09
CA SER A 122 -20.40 -11.91 -14.45
C SER A 122 -21.58 -12.54 -15.21
N LEU A 123 -22.36 -13.38 -14.54
CA LEU A 123 -23.54 -14.02 -15.10
C LEU A 123 -24.63 -12.99 -15.40
N GLN A 124 -24.91 -12.10 -14.46
CA GLN A 124 -25.85 -10.99 -14.61
C GLN A 124 -25.46 -10.11 -15.79
N GLY A 125 -24.20 -9.66 -15.89
CA GLY A 125 -23.74 -8.83 -16.99
C GLY A 125 -23.84 -9.51 -18.37
N LYS A 126 -23.74 -10.86 -18.44
CA LYS A 126 -23.99 -11.62 -19.67
C LYS A 126 -25.47 -11.65 -20.01
N LEU A 127 -26.33 -11.89 -19.02
CA LEU A 127 -27.77 -11.94 -19.19
C LEU A 127 -28.35 -10.59 -19.61
N GLU A 128 -27.90 -9.50 -18.96
CA GLU A 128 -28.25 -8.11 -19.30
C GLU A 128 -27.90 -7.77 -20.75
N LYS A 129 -26.68 -8.11 -21.19
CA LYS A 129 -26.27 -7.92 -22.60
C LYS A 129 -27.10 -8.73 -23.56
N GLY A 130 -27.49 -9.95 -23.16
CA GLY A 130 -28.37 -10.82 -23.97
C GLY A 130 -29.76 -10.26 -24.11
N LEU A 131 -30.33 -9.86 -22.99
CA LEU A 131 -31.67 -9.28 -22.95
C LEU A 131 -31.72 -7.96 -23.74
N PHE A 132 -30.69 -7.12 -23.58
CA PHE A 132 -30.56 -5.87 -24.33
C PHE A 132 -30.53 -6.12 -25.84
N ARG A 133 -29.72 -7.08 -26.31
CA ARG A 133 -29.70 -7.47 -27.75
C ARG A 133 -31.05 -7.98 -28.23
N HIS A 134 -31.67 -8.85 -27.45
CA HIS A 134 -32.99 -9.39 -27.80
C HIS A 134 -34.06 -8.29 -27.94
N ASN A 135 -34.10 -7.36 -26.97
CA ASN A 135 -35.07 -6.25 -26.99
C ASN A 135 -34.83 -5.32 -28.18
N LEU A 136 -33.57 -5.10 -28.60
CA LEU A 136 -33.27 -4.32 -29.78
C LEU A 136 -33.61 -5.02 -31.09
N GLU A 137 -33.41 -6.33 -31.19
CA GLU A 137 -33.84 -7.12 -32.33
C GLU A 137 -35.38 -7.09 -32.48
N ALA A 138 -36.14 -7.09 -31.38
CA ALA A 138 -37.58 -6.95 -31.36
C ALA A 138 -38.07 -5.60 -31.96
N VAL A 139 -37.25 -4.59 -31.92
CA VAL A 139 -37.50 -3.25 -32.49
C VAL A 139 -36.90 -3.12 -33.90
N SER A 140 -36.51 -4.24 -34.52
CA SER A 140 -35.93 -4.33 -35.89
C SER A 140 -34.54 -3.65 -36.02
N ILE A 141 -33.78 -3.55 -34.94
CA ILE A 141 -32.39 -3.09 -34.92
C ILE A 141 -31.48 -4.33 -35.03
N THR A 142 -30.64 -4.38 -36.07
CA THR A 142 -29.76 -5.53 -36.30
C THR A 142 -28.53 -5.48 -35.35
N PRO A 143 -27.93 -6.65 -35.01
CA PRO A 143 -26.72 -6.69 -34.17
C PRO A 143 -25.55 -5.86 -34.71
N SER A 144 -25.41 -5.75 -36.05
CA SER A 144 -24.39 -4.89 -36.67
C SER A 144 -24.63 -3.42 -36.44
N GLN A 145 -25.88 -2.99 -36.45
CA GLN A 145 -26.22 -1.57 -36.12
C GLN A 145 -26.01 -1.28 -34.65
N ILE A 146 -26.16 -2.26 -33.76
CA ILE A 146 -25.86 -2.11 -32.33
C ILE A 146 -24.35 -1.97 -32.13
N ASP A 147 -23.54 -2.83 -32.76
CA ASP A 147 -22.10 -2.78 -32.65
C ASP A 147 -21.52 -1.49 -33.25
N GLU A 148 -22.13 -0.93 -34.31
CA GLU A 148 -21.82 0.38 -34.87
C GLU A 148 -22.26 1.53 -33.93
N ALA A 149 -23.44 1.41 -33.31
CA ALA A 149 -23.95 2.43 -32.37
C ALA A 149 -23.22 2.38 -31.02
N GLN A 150 -22.70 1.25 -30.59
CA GLN A 150 -21.87 1.08 -29.39
C GLN A 150 -20.40 1.37 -29.68
N GLN A 151 -20.09 2.48 -30.33
CA GLN A 151 -18.70 2.90 -30.44
C GLN A 151 -18.14 3.16 -29.03
N ARG A 152 -17.09 2.40 -28.67
CA ARG A 152 -16.34 2.68 -27.45
C ARG A 152 -15.65 4.01 -27.62
N VAL A 153 -16.10 5.01 -26.89
CA VAL A 153 -15.42 6.29 -26.82
C VAL A 153 -14.14 6.07 -26.00
N SER A 154 -13.00 6.15 -26.65
CA SER A 154 -11.72 6.24 -25.95
C SER A 154 -11.39 7.70 -25.75
N ILE A 155 -11.34 8.14 -24.48
CA ILE A 155 -10.90 9.50 -24.13
C ILE A 155 -9.37 9.45 -24.11
N ALA A 156 -8.73 10.10 -25.09
CA ALA A 156 -7.29 10.35 -25.02
C ALA A 156 -7.07 11.45 -23.97
N LEU A 157 -6.35 11.10 -22.92
CA LEU A 157 -5.98 12.04 -21.87
C LEU A 157 -4.68 12.73 -22.28
N ALA A 158 -4.67 14.08 -22.33
CA ALA A 158 -3.48 14.85 -22.57
C ALA A 158 -3.42 16.03 -21.59
N ASN A 159 -2.21 16.40 -21.19
CA ASN A 159 -1.97 17.62 -20.42
C ASN A 159 -2.12 18.83 -21.34
N PHE A 160 -2.29 20.04 -20.76
CA PHE A 160 -2.25 21.30 -21.53
C PHE A 160 -0.90 21.52 -22.24
N SER A 161 0.16 20.87 -21.81
CA SER A 161 1.47 20.82 -22.49
C SER A 161 1.53 19.84 -23.67
N GLY A 162 0.46 19.07 -23.92
CA GLY A 162 0.39 18.12 -25.04
C GLY A 162 0.93 16.72 -24.75
N ASP A 163 1.35 16.45 -23.50
CA ASP A 163 1.81 15.11 -23.12
C ASP A 163 0.63 14.15 -23.01
N GLU A 164 0.68 13.04 -23.72
CA GLU A 164 -0.34 11.99 -23.62
C GLU A 164 -0.28 11.31 -22.25
N SER A 165 -1.43 11.10 -21.67
CA SER A 165 -1.61 10.38 -20.41
C SER A 165 -2.52 9.17 -20.64
N SER A 166 -2.20 8.05 -20.01
CA SER A 166 -3.03 6.84 -20.05
C SER A 166 -3.71 6.58 -18.69
N GLN A 167 -4.80 5.83 -18.71
CA GLN A 167 -5.39 5.34 -17.45
C GLN A 167 -4.40 4.47 -16.67
N THR A 168 -3.57 3.69 -17.37
CA THR A 168 -2.51 2.86 -16.77
C THR A 168 -1.49 3.72 -16.03
N LEU A 169 -1.09 4.87 -16.61
CA LEU A 169 -0.21 5.83 -15.95
C LEU A 169 -0.83 6.38 -14.65
N GLY A 170 -2.14 6.62 -14.62
CA GLY A 170 -2.86 7.02 -13.40
C GLY A 170 -2.72 5.97 -12.29
N TRP A 171 -2.94 4.70 -12.61
CA TRP A 171 -2.76 3.58 -11.67
C TRP A 171 -1.31 3.43 -11.22
N LEU A 172 -0.34 3.61 -12.12
CA LEU A 172 1.08 3.56 -11.77
C LEU A 172 1.48 4.72 -10.83
N LYS A 173 1.03 5.94 -11.09
CA LYS A 173 1.23 7.09 -10.19
C LYS A 173 0.72 6.77 -8.78
N LEU A 174 -0.47 6.20 -8.70
CA LEU A 174 -1.08 5.78 -7.45
C LEU A 174 -0.26 4.69 -6.76
N ALA A 175 0.13 3.64 -7.49
CA ALA A 175 0.91 2.53 -6.96
C ALA A 175 2.27 3.01 -6.42
N PHE A 176 3.00 3.83 -7.17
CA PHE A 176 4.30 4.35 -6.75
C PHE A 176 4.18 5.34 -5.58
N GLY A 177 3.23 6.28 -5.64
CA GLY A 177 2.99 7.23 -4.55
C GLY A 177 2.48 6.54 -3.29
N GLY A 178 1.49 5.67 -3.42
CA GLY A 178 0.92 4.89 -2.32
C GLY A 178 1.97 3.99 -1.65
N THR A 179 2.76 3.26 -2.45
CA THR A 179 3.85 2.43 -1.94
C THR A 179 4.91 3.27 -1.24
N ALA A 180 5.33 4.41 -1.81
CA ALA A 180 6.32 5.29 -1.20
C ALA A 180 5.83 5.84 0.14
N GLY A 181 4.60 6.34 0.22
CA GLY A 181 4.00 6.83 1.46
C GLY A 181 3.86 5.73 2.52
N TYR A 182 3.37 4.55 2.12
CA TYR A 182 3.24 3.40 3.02
C TYR A 182 4.60 2.89 3.54
N LEU A 183 5.60 2.75 2.66
CA LEU A 183 6.94 2.34 3.06
C LEU A 183 7.58 3.33 4.02
N LEU A 184 7.41 4.63 3.77
CA LEU A 184 7.92 5.66 4.67
C LEU A 184 7.26 5.57 6.04
N MET A 185 5.94 5.42 6.12
CA MET A 185 5.23 5.19 7.38
C MET A 185 5.77 3.96 8.11
N MET A 186 5.90 2.83 7.42
CA MET A 186 6.43 1.59 7.99
C MET A 186 7.86 1.77 8.52
N PHE A 187 8.71 2.47 7.78
CA PHE A 187 10.08 2.77 8.23
C PHE A 187 10.09 3.64 9.49
N ILE A 188 9.25 4.67 9.56
CA ILE A 188 9.12 5.51 10.75
C ILE A 188 8.71 4.66 11.95
N ILE A 189 7.71 3.78 11.80
CA ILE A 189 7.21 2.92 12.89
C ILE A 189 8.28 1.91 13.33
N VAL A 190 8.88 1.19 12.39
CA VAL A 190 9.86 0.13 12.71
C VAL A 190 11.10 0.71 13.36
N TYR A 191 11.71 1.73 12.74
CA TYR A 191 12.94 2.33 13.26
C TYR A 191 12.69 3.23 14.46
N GLY A 192 11.54 3.87 14.58
CA GLY A 192 11.11 4.58 15.78
C GLY A 192 10.98 3.63 16.97
N ASN A 193 10.31 2.50 16.80
CA ASN A 193 10.24 1.44 17.82
C ASN A 193 11.63 0.93 18.23
N MET A 194 12.53 0.78 17.27
CA MET A 194 13.90 0.33 17.53
C MET A 194 14.68 1.33 18.40
N VAL A 195 14.45 2.64 18.23
CA VAL A 195 15.01 3.68 19.11
C VAL A 195 14.42 3.57 20.51
N MET A 196 13.09 3.47 20.62
CA MET A 196 12.39 3.35 21.89
C MET A 196 12.90 2.15 22.71
N ARG A 197 12.93 0.96 22.10
CA ARG A 197 13.44 -0.26 22.75
C ARG A 197 14.87 -0.12 23.20
N SER A 198 15.75 0.45 22.38
CA SER A 198 17.15 0.70 22.75
C SER A 198 17.28 1.61 23.98
N VAL A 199 16.36 2.58 24.13
CA VAL A 199 16.33 3.45 25.31
C VAL A 199 15.84 2.69 26.54
N ILE A 200 14.78 1.90 26.42
CA ILE A 200 14.24 1.07 27.52
C ILE A 200 15.30 0.07 28.01
N GLU A 201 15.95 -0.65 27.08
CA GLU A 201 16.98 -1.63 27.41
C GLU A 201 18.14 -1.01 28.20
N GLU A 202 18.64 0.16 27.79
CA GLU A 202 19.71 0.84 28.51
C GLU A 202 19.26 1.35 29.89
N LYS A 203 18.00 1.79 30.01
CA LYS A 203 17.41 2.23 31.26
C LYS A 203 17.27 1.04 32.24
N VAL A 204 16.61 -0.04 31.81
CA VAL A 204 16.36 -1.23 32.65
C VAL A 204 17.66 -1.88 33.12
N ASN A 205 18.65 -1.96 32.26
CA ASN A 205 19.96 -2.52 32.59
C ASN A 205 20.88 -1.53 33.35
N ARG A 206 20.40 -0.34 33.71
CA ARG A 206 21.17 0.75 34.39
C ARG A 206 22.45 1.17 33.65
N ILE A 207 22.60 0.79 32.40
CA ILE A 207 23.75 1.17 31.56
C ILE A 207 23.79 2.71 31.41
N VAL A 208 22.61 3.30 31.39
CA VAL A 208 22.44 4.76 31.28
C VAL A 208 23.15 5.52 32.40
N GLU A 209 23.20 5.02 33.63
CA GLU A 209 23.85 5.70 34.77
C GLU A 209 25.36 5.85 34.51
N VAL A 210 25.99 4.82 33.91
CA VAL A 210 27.40 4.87 33.54
C VAL A 210 27.65 5.79 32.35
N ILE A 211 26.77 5.77 31.35
CA ILE A 211 26.93 6.58 30.14
C ILE A 211 26.73 8.09 30.47
N VAL A 212 25.69 8.41 31.23
CA VAL A 212 25.34 9.82 31.59
C VAL A 212 26.40 10.47 32.47
N SER A 213 27.19 9.69 33.24
CA SER A 213 28.35 10.24 33.97
C SER A 213 29.43 10.79 33.03
N SER A 214 29.50 10.32 31.77
CA SER A 214 30.54 10.69 30.80
C SER A 214 30.02 11.47 29.60
N VAL A 215 28.71 11.36 29.26
CA VAL A 215 28.09 11.95 28.07
C VAL A 215 26.79 12.64 28.44
N ARG A 216 26.56 13.84 27.89
CA ARG A 216 25.29 14.56 28.09
C ARG A 216 24.10 13.77 27.52
N PRO A 217 22.96 13.65 28.22
CA PRO A 217 21.78 12.90 27.75
C PRO A 217 21.27 13.31 26.37
N SER A 218 21.37 14.60 26.03
CA SER A 218 20.98 15.10 24.70
C SER A 218 21.86 14.56 23.55
N ILE A 219 23.18 14.40 23.82
CA ILE A 219 24.13 13.83 22.85
C ILE A 219 23.83 12.33 22.65
N LEU A 220 23.52 11.63 23.74
CA LEU A 220 23.13 10.21 23.70
C LEU A 220 21.86 10.03 22.88
N LEU A 221 20.82 10.82 23.16
CA LEU A 221 19.56 10.82 22.41
C LEU A 221 19.78 11.06 20.90
N LEU A 222 20.49 12.13 20.54
CA LEU A 222 20.77 12.44 19.14
C LEU A 222 21.60 11.34 18.46
N GLY A 223 22.59 10.79 19.16
CA GLY A 223 23.43 9.71 18.63
C GLY A 223 22.63 8.45 18.31
N LYS A 224 21.67 8.08 19.17
CA LYS A 224 20.76 6.96 18.94
C LYS A 224 19.83 7.20 17.75
N ILE A 225 19.20 8.36 17.71
CA ILE A 225 18.28 8.72 16.63
C ILE A 225 19.03 8.71 15.29
N ILE A 226 20.17 9.40 15.18
CA ILE A 226 20.94 9.48 13.94
C ILE A 226 21.52 8.10 13.57
N GLY A 227 22.08 7.34 14.52
CA GLY A 227 22.62 6.02 14.27
C GLY A 227 21.57 5.04 13.71
N THR A 228 20.36 5.05 14.27
CA THR A 228 19.26 4.21 13.78
C THR A 228 18.70 4.73 12.44
N SER A 229 18.68 6.04 12.20
CA SER A 229 18.32 6.62 10.90
C SER A 229 19.20 6.06 9.77
N LEU A 230 20.51 6.00 10.00
CA LEU A 230 21.45 5.46 9.02
C LEU A 230 21.17 3.98 8.69
N VAL A 231 20.68 3.19 9.66
CA VAL A 231 20.25 1.80 9.42
C VAL A 231 19.09 1.76 8.45
N GLY A 232 18.04 2.56 8.68
CA GLY A 232 16.89 2.66 7.79
C GLY A 232 17.26 3.15 6.39
N LEU A 233 18.13 4.15 6.30
CA LEU A 233 18.65 4.63 5.01
C LEU A 233 19.44 3.54 4.27
N THR A 234 20.26 2.77 4.97
CA THR A 234 20.98 1.64 4.37
C THR A 234 20.02 0.62 3.78
N GLN A 235 18.96 0.26 4.51
CA GLN A 235 17.92 -0.65 4.00
C GLN A 235 17.21 -0.06 2.79
N PHE A 236 16.83 1.21 2.83
CA PHE A 236 16.18 1.87 1.72
C PHE A 236 17.06 1.87 0.45
N VAL A 237 18.35 2.21 0.57
CA VAL A 237 19.28 2.18 -0.56
C VAL A 237 19.40 0.76 -1.14
N ILE A 238 19.50 -0.26 -0.29
CA ILE A 238 19.53 -1.66 -0.75
C ILE A 238 18.27 -1.98 -1.55
N TRP A 239 17.09 -1.57 -1.08
CA TRP A 239 15.81 -1.84 -1.76
C TRP A 239 15.69 -1.09 -3.09
N VAL A 240 16.18 0.16 -3.16
CA VAL A 240 16.23 0.92 -4.43
C VAL A 240 17.16 0.24 -5.44
N VAL A 241 18.31 -0.27 -4.99
CA VAL A 241 19.24 -1.01 -5.85
C VAL A 241 18.61 -2.31 -6.36
N ILE A 242 17.95 -3.06 -5.49
CA ILE A 242 17.23 -4.29 -5.86
C ILE A 242 16.10 -3.99 -6.85
N ALA A 243 15.29 -2.96 -6.59
CA ALA A 243 14.21 -2.55 -7.48
C ALA A 243 14.73 -2.10 -8.85
N GLY A 244 15.81 -1.32 -8.90
CA GLY A 244 16.46 -0.90 -10.15
C GLY A 244 17.02 -2.07 -10.95
N PHE A 245 17.62 -3.04 -10.25
CA PHE A 245 18.10 -4.27 -10.89
C PHE A 245 16.94 -5.10 -11.46
N LEU A 246 15.86 -5.27 -10.72
CA LEU A 246 14.65 -5.98 -11.17
C LEU A 246 14.03 -5.29 -12.40
N LEU A 247 13.91 -3.96 -12.35
CA LEU A 247 13.36 -3.19 -13.47
C LEU A 247 14.24 -3.33 -14.73
N SER A 248 15.58 -3.25 -14.58
CA SER A 248 16.54 -3.48 -15.66
C SER A 248 16.46 -4.90 -16.22
N PHE A 249 16.27 -5.90 -15.35
CA PHE A 249 16.10 -7.29 -15.77
C PHE A 249 14.80 -7.47 -16.56
N LEU A 250 13.67 -6.92 -16.06
CA LEU A 250 12.38 -6.96 -16.74
C LEU A 250 12.39 -6.26 -18.11
N SER A 251 13.24 -5.24 -18.28
CA SER A 251 13.44 -4.54 -19.55
C SER A 251 14.31 -5.31 -20.54
N SER A 252 14.91 -6.43 -20.14
CA SER A 252 15.79 -7.22 -20.99
C SER A 252 15.02 -8.26 -21.82
N PRO A 253 15.51 -8.63 -23.03
CA PRO A 253 14.90 -9.67 -23.85
C PRO A 253 14.81 -11.04 -23.18
N THR A 254 15.61 -11.28 -22.13
CA THR A 254 15.57 -12.53 -21.36
C THR A 254 14.33 -12.64 -20.45
N ALA A 255 13.71 -11.52 -20.07
CA ALA A 255 12.51 -11.54 -19.24
C ALA A 255 11.31 -12.20 -19.95
N THR A 256 11.18 -12.03 -21.27
CA THR A 256 10.12 -12.68 -22.08
C THR A 256 10.27 -14.19 -22.14
N GLN A 257 11.47 -14.73 -21.95
CA GLN A 257 11.71 -16.18 -21.91
C GLN A 257 11.34 -16.77 -20.53
N VAL A 258 11.44 -15.99 -19.45
CA VAL A 258 11.13 -16.42 -18.08
C VAL A 258 9.63 -16.32 -17.77
N ALA A 259 8.92 -15.40 -18.42
CA ALA A 259 7.47 -15.21 -18.26
C ALA A 259 6.74 -15.36 -19.62
N PRO A 260 6.70 -16.55 -20.22
CA PRO A 260 6.14 -16.77 -21.54
C PRO A 260 4.63 -16.50 -21.65
N THR A 261 3.93 -16.39 -20.51
CA THR A 261 2.48 -16.13 -20.43
C THR A 261 2.14 -14.64 -20.38
N ALA A 262 3.13 -13.76 -20.19
CA ALA A 262 2.91 -12.31 -20.17
C ALA A 262 2.90 -11.79 -21.60
N ASP A 263 1.87 -11.00 -21.95
CA ASP A 263 1.82 -10.31 -23.24
C ASP A 263 3.04 -9.35 -23.35
N PRO A 264 3.96 -9.55 -24.31
CA PRO A 264 5.15 -8.71 -24.46
C PRO A 264 4.79 -7.23 -24.64
N HIS A 265 3.67 -6.92 -25.29
CA HIS A 265 3.22 -5.53 -25.49
C HIS A 265 2.80 -4.87 -24.18
N LEU A 266 2.16 -5.61 -23.27
CA LEU A 266 1.79 -5.09 -21.94
C LEU A 266 3.03 -4.77 -21.11
N LEU A 267 4.04 -5.63 -21.11
CA LEU A 267 5.29 -5.38 -20.37
C LEU A 267 6.03 -4.15 -20.89
N VAL A 268 6.17 -4.02 -22.22
CA VAL A 268 6.82 -2.87 -22.84
C VAL A 268 6.08 -1.56 -22.51
N ASN A 269 4.75 -1.56 -22.59
CA ASN A 269 3.93 -0.41 -22.25
C ASN A 269 4.10 0.00 -20.79
N ILE A 270 4.03 -0.95 -19.85
CA ILE A 270 4.25 -0.68 -18.42
C ILE A 270 5.63 -0.10 -18.17
N ILE A 271 6.68 -0.64 -18.78
CA ILE A 271 8.05 -0.15 -18.62
C ILE A 271 8.18 1.30 -19.15
N ASN A 272 7.61 1.58 -20.31
CA ASN A 272 7.62 2.93 -20.88
C ASN A 272 6.89 3.93 -19.97
N GLU A 273 5.74 3.55 -19.43
CA GLU A 273 4.97 4.37 -18.49
C GLU A 273 5.70 4.56 -17.15
N VAL A 274 6.38 3.54 -16.62
CA VAL A 274 7.23 3.67 -15.42
C VAL A 274 8.37 4.65 -15.67
N ASN A 275 9.00 4.62 -16.85
CA ASN A 275 10.05 5.56 -17.21
C ASN A 275 9.55 7.01 -17.37
N SER A 276 8.25 7.21 -17.64
CA SER A 276 7.65 8.55 -17.69
C SER A 276 7.35 9.14 -16.30
N LEU A 277 7.37 8.32 -15.23
CA LEU A 277 7.17 8.79 -13.87
C LEU A 277 8.36 9.64 -13.39
N PRO A 278 8.13 10.64 -12.54
CA PRO A 278 9.20 11.47 -11.98
C PRO A 278 9.95 10.73 -10.86
N LEU A 279 10.53 9.55 -11.18
CA LEU A 279 11.16 8.65 -10.20
C LEU A 279 12.29 9.33 -9.42
N ALA A 280 13.14 10.13 -10.07
CA ALA A 280 14.21 10.86 -9.39
C ALA A 280 13.65 11.84 -8.36
N LYS A 281 12.59 12.58 -8.70
CA LYS A 281 11.91 13.50 -7.79
C LYS A 281 11.30 12.75 -6.61
N LEU A 282 10.65 11.61 -6.86
CA LEU A 282 10.06 10.77 -5.83
C LEU A 282 11.13 10.22 -4.88
N LEU A 283 12.25 9.70 -5.40
CA LEU A 283 13.35 9.15 -4.60
C LEU A 283 14.04 10.22 -3.74
N ILE A 284 14.35 11.38 -4.31
CA ILE A 284 14.96 12.51 -3.58
C ILE A 284 13.99 12.95 -2.46
N SER A 285 12.72 13.11 -2.79
CA SER A 285 11.70 13.52 -1.81
C SER A 285 11.52 12.46 -0.74
N PHE A 286 11.48 11.17 -1.11
CA PHE A 286 11.42 10.08 -0.14
C PHE A 286 12.57 10.16 0.87
N PHE A 287 13.78 10.34 0.39
CA PHE A 287 14.97 10.46 1.26
C PHE A 287 14.85 11.64 2.23
N LEU A 288 14.45 12.82 1.74
CA LEU A 288 14.31 14.03 2.55
C LEU A 288 13.16 13.91 3.56
N PHE A 289 11.99 13.42 3.13
CA PHE A 289 10.85 13.21 4.03
C PHE A 289 11.10 12.06 5.01
N PHE A 290 11.84 11.02 4.61
CA PHE A 290 12.25 9.97 5.52
C PHE A 290 13.11 10.53 6.65
N ILE A 291 14.16 11.30 6.33
CA ILE A 291 15.01 11.89 7.38
C ILE A 291 14.18 12.77 8.30
N GLY A 292 13.44 13.74 7.77
CA GLY A 292 12.66 14.69 8.57
C GLY A 292 11.56 14.01 9.40
N GLY A 293 10.78 13.13 8.77
CA GLY A 293 9.71 12.38 9.43
C GLY A 293 10.26 11.43 10.49
N TYR A 294 11.25 10.62 10.12
CA TYR A 294 11.88 9.71 11.05
C TYR A 294 12.50 10.45 12.27
N LEU A 295 13.24 11.52 12.06
CA LEU A 295 13.85 12.28 13.15
C LEU A 295 12.78 12.85 14.10
N THR A 296 11.67 13.37 13.55
CA THR A 296 10.55 13.91 14.33
C THR A 296 9.89 12.83 15.18
N TYR A 297 9.52 11.72 14.56
CA TYR A 297 8.84 10.63 15.26
C TYR A 297 9.76 9.89 16.24
N SER A 298 11.03 9.69 15.88
CA SER A 298 12.01 9.07 16.78
C SER A 298 12.27 9.90 18.04
N ALA A 299 12.14 11.22 17.98
CA ALA A 299 12.18 12.06 19.17
C ALA A 299 11.04 11.70 20.14
N PHE A 300 9.82 11.49 19.63
CA PHE A 300 8.69 11.05 20.47
C PHE A 300 8.88 9.62 20.99
N TYR A 301 9.30 8.69 20.12
CA TYR A 301 9.59 7.31 20.52
C TYR A 301 10.65 7.21 21.62
N ALA A 302 11.74 7.99 21.50
CA ALA A 302 12.78 8.03 22.50
C ALA A 302 12.28 8.65 23.82
N THR A 303 11.39 9.65 23.75
CA THR A 303 10.75 10.25 24.92
C THR A 303 9.90 9.23 25.67
N ILE A 304 9.09 8.44 24.93
CA ILE A 304 8.28 7.35 25.50
C ILE A 304 9.21 6.33 26.16
N GLY A 305 10.27 5.88 25.47
CA GLY A 305 11.21 4.92 26.01
C GLY A 305 11.92 5.39 27.29
N ALA A 306 12.25 6.69 27.38
CA ALA A 306 12.83 7.26 28.60
C ALA A 306 11.81 7.35 29.74
N ALA A 307 10.53 7.54 29.43
CA ALA A 307 9.48 7.71 30.43
C ALA A 307 9.05 6.39 31.09
N VAL A 308 9.09 5.26 30.36
CA VAL A 308 8.60 3.96 30.84
C VAL A 308 9.71 3.06 31.35
N ASP A 309 9.35 2.05 32.16
CA ASP A 309 10.29 1.05 32.68
C ASP A 309 10.11 -0.34 32.01
N SER A 310 9.07 -0.52 31.18
CA SER A 310 8.84 -1.76 30.46
C SER A 310 8.24 -1.51 29.06
N GLU A 311 8.42 -2.48 28.13
CA GLU A 311 7.83 -2.40 26.79
C GLU A 311 6.29 -2.41 26.84
N THR A 312 5.68 -3.10 27.80
CA THR A 312 4.23 -3.18 27.94
C THR A 312 3.61 -1.83 28.32
N ASP A 313 4.30 -1.02 29.10
CA ASP A 313 3.82 0.32 29.48
C ASP A 313 3.86 1.34 28.33
N THR A 314 4.54 1.01 27.22
CA THR A 314 4.62 1.90 26.05
C THR A 314 3.30 2.05 25.30
N GLN A 315 2.43 1.01 25.31
CA GLN A 315 1.24 0.92 24.47
C GLN A 315 0.31 2.14 24.60
N GLN A 316 0.10 2.59 25.83
CA GLN A 316 -0.78 3.75 26.11
C GLN A 316 -0.25 5.07 25.53
N PHE A 317 1.09 5.19 25.37
CA PHE A 317 1.74 6.41 24.84
C PHE A 317 1.98 6.34 23.33
N LEU A 318 2.03 5.14 22.75
CA LEU A 318 2.27 4.94 21.32
C LEU A 318 1.07 5.36 20.46
N PHE A 319 -0.16 5.08 20.93
CA PHE A 319 -1.35 5.35 20.13
C PHE A 319 -1.47 6.82 19.67
N PRO A 320 -1.30 7.84 20.54
CA PRO A 320 -1.33 9.25 20.11
C PRO A 320 -0.24 9.62 19.10
N VAL A 321 0.92 8.94 19.15
CA VAL A 321 2.02 9.16 18.20
C VAL A 321 1.75 8.49 16.85
N LEU A 322 1.11 7.32 16.86
CA LEU A 322 0.75 6.59 15.65
C LEU A 322 -0.46 7.18 14.92
N LEU A 323 -1.38 7.80 15.65
CA LEU A 323 -2.64 8.31 15.12
C LEU A 323 -2.45 9.26 13.92
N PRO A 324 -1.53 10.24 13.92
CA PRO A 324 -1.28 11.07 12.74
C PRO A 324 -0.76 10.29 11.53
N LEU A 325 0.06 9.24 11.75
CA LEU A 325 0.54 8.39 10.66
C LEU A 325 -0.57 7.55 10.05
N ILE A 326 -1.44 6.99 10.89
CA ILE A 326 -2.62 6.25 10.46
C ILE A 326 -3.53 7.18 9.67
N LEU A 327 -3.81 8.38 10.19
CA LEU A 327 -4.61 9.38 9.51
C LEU A 327 -4.01 9.77 8.14
N ALA A 328 -2.68 9.92 8.07
CA ALA A 328 -1.98 10.26 6.84
C ALA A 328 -2.19 9.20 5.74
N ILE A 329 -2.16 7.92 6.09
CA ILE A 329 -2.44 6.83 5.14
C ILE A 329 -3.90 6.85 4.69
N TYR A 330 -4.85 7.03 5.61
CA TYR A 330 -6.26 7.12 5.24
C TYR A 330 -6.52 8.31 4.28
N ILE A 331 -5.97 9.49 4.59
CA ILE A 331 -6.08 10.65 3.71
C ILE A 331 -5.41 10.37 2.36
N GLY A 332 -4.23 9.76 2.36
CA GLY A 332 -3.57 9.38 1.13
C GLY A 332 -4.43 8.48 0.24
N PHE A 333 -5.01 7.43 0.80
CA PHE A 333 -5.81 6.48 0.00
C PHE A 333 -7.21 6.99 -0.35
N PHE A 334 -7.85 7.80 0.48
CA PHE A 334 -9.23 8.23 0.23
C PHE A 334 -9.34 9.61 -0.41
N THR A 335 -8.36 10.50 -0.23
CA THR A 335 -8.45 11.85 -0.80
C THR A 335 -7.42 12.11 -1.89
N VAL A 336 -6.18 11.66 -1.72
CA VAL A 336 -5.13 11.89 -2.74
C VAL A 336 -5.41 11.07 -4.01
N ILE A 337 -6.04 9.89 -3.88
CA ILE A 337 -6.43 9.07 -5.04
C ILE A 337 -7.48 9.78 -5.89
N GLU A 338 -8.49 10.37 -5.27
CA GLU A 338 -9.58 11.05 -5.98
C GLU A 338 -9.15 12.43 -6.48
N ASP A 339 -8.52 13.23 -5.61
CA ASP A 339 -8.06 14.59 -5.93
C ASP A 339 -6.71 14.91 -5.25
N PRO A 340 -5.58 14.66 -5.94
CA PRO A 340 -4.25 14.95 -5.42
C PRO A 340 -3.99 16.44 -5.14
N HIS A 341 -4.72 17.32 -5.82
CA HIS A 341 -4.62 18.76 -5.69
C HIS A 341 -5.76 19.38 -4.86
N GLY A 342 -6.66 18.55 -4.36
CA GLY A 342 -7.78 18.95 -3.51
C GLY A 342 -7.34 19.57 -2.19
N VAL A 343 -8.21 20.39 -1.62
CA VAL A 343 -7.92 21.17 -0.40
C VAL A 343 -7.45 20.30 0.75
N ILE A 344 -8.09 19.15 0.98
CA ILE A 344 -7.74 18.22 2.06
C ILE A 344 -6.35 17.63 1.81
N SER A 345 -6.09 17.10 0.62
CA SER A 345 -4.79 16.54 0.23
C SER A 345 -3.65 17.56 0.39
N VAL A 346 -3.90 18.80 -0.01
CA VAL A 346 -2.94 19.91 0.12
C VAL A 346 -2.66 20.25 1.58
N ILE A 347 -3.70 20.47 2.41
CA ILE A 347 -3.54 20.85 3.82
C ILE A 347 -2.74 19.77 4.56
N PHE A 348 -3.13 18.49 4.45
CA PHE A 348 -2.45 17.41 5.17
C PHE A 348 -1.04 17.12 4.66
N SER A 349 -0.70 17.53 3.45
CA SER A 349 0.68 17.47 2.94
C SER A 349 1.59 18.56 3.50
N TYR A 350 1.06 19.56 4.22
CA TYR A 350 1.84 20.59 4.92
C TYR A 350 1.89 20.39 6.44
N ILE A 351 0.96 19.64 7.03
CA ILE A 351 1.00 19.34 8.47
C ILE A 351 2.21 18.44 8.76
N PRO A 352 3.16 18.84 9.63
CA PRO A 352 4.44 18.12 9.80
C PRO A 352 4.33 16.65 10.16
N LEU A 353 3.28 16.26 10.90
CA LEU A 353 3.08 14.87 11.33
C LEU A 353 2.51 13.98 10.22
N THR A 354 1.79 14.53 9.26
CA THR A 354 1.18 13.78 8.15
C THR A 354 1.91 13.97 6.83
N SER A 355 2.62 15.10 6.70
CA SER A 355 3.28 15.50 5.46
C SER A 355 4.25 14.47 4.88
N PRO A 356 5.05 13.73 5.67
CA PRO A 356 5.97 12.75 5.12
C PRO A 356 5.29 11.69 4.26
N VAL A 357 4.09 11.29 4.65
CA VAL A 357 3.30 10.27 3.95
C VAL A 357 2.47 10.90 2.83
N VAL A 358 1.63 11.89 3.17
CA VAL A 358 0.66 12.48 2.23
C VAL A 358 1.36 13.18 1.07
N MET A 359 2.46 13.91 1.32
CA MET A 359 3.20 14.59 0.25
C MET A 359 3.82 13.57 -0.72
N LEU A 360 4.41 12.48 -0.23
CA LEU A 360 4.97 11.44 -1.11
C LEU A 360 3.91 10.80 -2.01
N MET A 361 2.70 10.60 -1.50
CA MET A 361 1.59 10.08 -2.30
C MET A 361 1.13 11.07 -3.37
N ARG A 362 1.26 12.38 -3.13
CA ARG A 362 0.91 13.45 -4.09
C ARG A 362 1.95 13.67 -5.19
N ILE A 363 3.24 13.48 -4.91
CA ILE A 363 4.36 13.81 -5.82
C ILE A 363 4.22 13.24 -7.23
N PRO A 364 3.82 11.96 -7.45
CA PRO A 364 3.64 11.41 -8.79
C PRO A 364 2.61 12.14 -9.65
N PHE A 365 1.68 12.86 -9.01
CA PHE A 365 0.60 13.59 -9.67
C PHE A 365 0.97 15.02 -10.07
N GLY A 366 2.25 15.41 -9.96
CA GLY A 366 2.72 16.68 -10.51
C GLY A 366 2.87 17.81 -9.51
N VAL A 367 3.07 17.53 -8.21
CA VAL A 367 3.35 18.55 -7.18
C VAL A 367 4.60 19.35 -7.53
N SER A 368 4.56 20.68 -7.36
CA SER A 368 5.69 21.56 -7.64
C SER A 368 6.85 21.39 -6.62
N TRP A 369 8.09 21.72 -7.02
CA TRP A 369 9.20 21.74 -6.07
C TRP A 369 9.00 22.77 -4.96
N GLY A 370 8.32 23.88 -5.22
CA GLY A 370 7.99 24.90 -4.22
C GLY A 370 7.15 24.35 -3.08
N GLU A 371 6.11 23.57 -3.40
CA GLU A 371 5.27 22.90 -2.41
C GLU A 371 6.06 21.87 -1.58
N ILE A 372 6.92 21.09 -2.23
CA ILE A 372 7.76 20.09 -1.56
C ILE A 372 8.72 20.77 -0.57
N ILE A 373 9.40 21.84 -1.00
CA ILE A 373 10.34 22.58 -0.17
C ILE A 373 9.64 23.23 1.02
N LEU A 374 8.46 23.83 0.81
CA LEU A 374 7.66 24.42 1.89
C LEU A 374 7.26 23.36 2.93
N SER A 375 6.77 22.21 2.46
CA SER A 375 6.40 21.10 3.33
C SER A 375 7.60 20.57 4.13
N LEU A 376 8.76 20.40 3.49
CA LEU A 376 10.00 20.02 4.16
C LEU A 376 10.44 21.07 5.18
N ALA A 377 10.36 22.36 4.87
CA ALA A 377 10.71 23.44 5.80
C ALA A 377 9.84 23.40 7.06
N LEU A 378 8.52 23.19 6.91
CA LEU A 378 7.61 23.02 8.03
C LEU A 378 7.92 21.76 8.85
N LEU A 379 8.22 20.64 8.20
CA LEU A 379 8.58 19.38 8.84
C LEU A 379 9.88 19.53 9.66
N TYR A 380 10.93 20.06 9.06
CA TYR A 380 12.21 20.27 9.77
C TYR A 380 12.11 21.33 10.87
N GLY A 381 11.33 22.39 10.66
CA GLY A 381 11.01 23.36 11.70
C GLY A 381 10.32 22.72 12.91
N PHE A 382 9.35 21.86 12.65
CA PHE A 382 8.66 21.09 13.68
C PHE A 382 9.58 20.05 14.36
N PHE A 383 10.51 19.45 13.63
CA PHE A 383 11.52 18.55 14.21
C PHE A 383 12.37 19.26 15.28
N PHE A 384 12.83 20.49 15.04
CA PHE A 384 13.59 21.23 16.05
C PHE A 384 12.78 21.49 17.33
N LEU A 385 11.47 21.74 17.18
CA LEU A 385 10.57 21.84 18.33
C LEU A 385 10.44 20.49 19.05
N ALA A 386 10.21 19.43 18.29
CA ALA A 386 10.03 18.07 18.83
C ALA A 386 11.27 17.59 19.59
N ILE A 387 12.46 17.75 19.03
CA ILE A 387 13.70 17.33 19.69
C ILE A 387 14.00 18.17 20.94
N TRP A 388 13.66 19.45 20.93
CA TRP A 388 13.81 20.31 22.12
C TRP A 388 12.89 19.84 23.27
N VAL A 389 11.63 19.55 22.99
CA VAL A 389 10.68 18.99 23.96
C VAL A 389 11.17 17.63 24.46
N SER A 390 11.54 16.75 23.52
CA SER A 390 12.01 15.40 23.82
C SER A 390 13.26 15.38 24.67
N ALA A 391 14.24 16.24 24.40
CA ALA A 391 15.47 16.30 25.16
C ALA A 391 15.27 16.71 26.64
N ARG A 392 14.26 17.55 26.90
CA ARG A 392 13.91 17.93 28.29
C ARG A 392 13.28 16.75 29.05
N ILE A 393 12.31 16.08 28.44
CA ILE A 393 11.65 14.94 29.08
C ILE A 393 12.63 13.78 29.23
N TYR A 394 13.43 13.50 28.17
CA TYR A 394 14.42 12.43 28.14
C TYR A 394 15.43 12.55 29.30
N ARG A 395 15.96 13.77 29.59
CA ARG A 395 16.92 14.00 30.63
C ARG A 395 16.42 13.59 32.02
N ILE A 396 15.14 13.82 32.31
CA ILE A 396 14.54 13.48 33.62
C ILE A 396 14.06 12.02 33.60
N GLY A 397 13.36 11.64 32.53
CA GLY A 397 12.73 10.34 32.42
C GLY A 397 13.71 9.18 32.43
N ILE A 398 14.88 9.33 31.80
CA ILE A 398 15.88 8.26 31.70
C ILE A 398 16.49 7.86 33.07
N LEU A 399 16.44 8.77 34.06
CA LEU A 399 16.93 8.53 35.41
C LEU A 399 15.80 8.28 36.42
N SER A 400 14.55 8.28 35.97
CA SER A 400 13.37 8.05 36.81
C SER A 400 12.98 6.59 36.76
N TYR A 401 13.01 5.87 37.89
CA TYR A 401 12.69 4.46 38.02
C TYR A 401 11.47 4.23 38.91
N GLY A 402 10.73 3.13 38.65
CA GLY A 402 9.74 2.59 39.57
C GLY A 402 8.40 3.33 39.64
N LYS A 403 8.17 4.34 38.81
CA LYS A 403 6.88 5.03 38.73
C LYS A 403 6.28 4.88 37.33
N LYS A 404 5.01 4.49 37.26
CA LYS A 404 4.28 4.52 35.99
C LYS A 404 4.03 5.98 35.63
N PRO A 405 4.64 6.52 34.55
CA PRO A 405 4.46 7.90 34.17
C PRO A 405 3.02 8.13 33.71
N SER A 406 2.50 9.31 34.02
CA SER A 406 1.24 9.82 33.45
C SER A 406 1.53 11.00 32.53
N TYR A 407 0.59 11.34 31.64
CA TYR A 407 0.71 12.54 30.82
C TYR A 407 0.94 13.82 31.65
N LYS A 408 0.35 13.88 32.87
CA LYS A 408 0.56 15.01 33.81
C LYS A 408 2.00 15.11 34.26
N GLU A 409 2.67 13.99 34.50
CA GLU A 409 4.07 13.96 34.88
C GLU A 409 5.00 14.38 33.74
N LEU A 410 4.71 13.92 32.50
CA LEU A 410 5.46 14.36 31.32
C LEU A 410 5.39 15.89 31.15
N ILE A 411 4.21 16.49 31.34
CA ILE A 411 4.05 17.95 31.30
C ILE A 411 4.80 18.63 32.44
N LYS A 412 4.81 18.02 33.64
CA LYS A 412 5.59 18.54 34.78
C LYS A 412 7.08 18.54 34.48
N TRP A 413 7.61 17.45 33.91
CA TRP A 413 9.02 17.34 33.52
C TRP A 413 9.43 18.40 32.47
N LEU A 414 8.53 18.73 31.58
CA LEU A 414 8.77 19.79 30.60
C LEU A 414 8.96 21.18 31.23
N ARG A 415 8.30 21.44 32.36
CA ARG A 415 8.34 22.73 33.07
C ARG A 415 9.49 22.85 34.09
N MET A 416 10.21 21.76 34.38
CA MET A 416 11.33 21.79 35.30
C MET A 416 12.49 22.63 34.70
N PRO A 417 13.13 23.48 35.49
CA PRO A 417 14.31 24.26 35.04
C PRO A 417 15.46 23.33 34.66
N ASN A 418 16.32 23.84 33.78
CA ASN A 418 17.50 23.11 33.26
C ASN A 418 18.53 22.83 34.33
#